data_4ca02fb139624cbac4e4ff7a14ed9d7c
#
_entry.id   4ca02fb139624cbac4e4ff7a14ed9d7c
#
_cell.length_a   1.000
_cell.length_b   1.000
_cell.length_c   1.000
_cell.angle_alpha   90.00
_cell.angle_beta   90.00
_cell.angle_gamma   90.00
#
_symmetry.space_group_name_H-M   'P 1'
#
loop_
_entity.id
_entity.type
_entity.pdbx_description
1 polymer ?
#
loop_
_entity_poly.entity_id
_entity_poly.type
_entity_poly.pdbx_seq_one_letter_code
_entity_poly.pdbx_strand_id
1 'polypeptide(L)'
;MLAGCAGVKVTAVSNDDYLTLRRGDVLTTGNLGTSSIAALQVVGSDEKGCLAQFLACRNALENTTGLDDEQRLSALAELWLKEAQDGRNSMAPQSRTDAYLESARYAYAYLFLTARLPGQRALEDRQTQVRDYYNFSVQQALTEVFERYHGHPPSP
;
A
#
# COMPACT_ATOMS: atom_id res chain seq x y z
N MET A 1 -48.71 7.07 -22.43
CA MET A 1 -47.40 7.50 -21.92
C MET A 1 -46.44 6.34 -21.97
N LEU A 2 -45.52 6.32 -22.93
CA LEU A 2 -44.47 5.27 -23.02
C LEU A 2 -43.25 5.79 -22.27
N ALA A 3 -42.96 5.18 -21.12
CA ALA A 3 -41.71 5.39 -20.38
C ALA A 3 -40.57 4.69 -21.14
N GLY A 4 -39.70 5.47 -21.76
CA GLY A 4 -38.50 5.00 -22.42
C GLY A 4 -37.53 4.46 -21.37
N CYS A 5 -37.20 3.15 -21.45
CA CYS A 5 -36.08 2.58 -20.73
C CYS A 5 -34.78 3.26 -21.20
N ALA A 6 -34.12 3.97 -20.30
CA ALA A 6 -32.79 4.48 -20.55
C ALA A 6 -31.84 3.28 -20.77
N GLY A 7 -31.30 3.14 -21.98
CA GLY A 7 -30.40 2.06 -22.33
C GLY A 7 -29.13 2.15 -21.49
N VAL A 8 -28.84 1.07 -20.74
CA VAL A 8 -27.56 0.93 -20.04
C VAL A 8 -26.45 0.83 -21.08
N LYS A 9 -25.59 1.82 -21.16
CA LYS A 9 -24.37 1.77 -21.98
C LYS A 9 -23.39 0.82 -21.32
N VAL A 10 -23.25 -0.37 -21.84
CA VAL A 10 -22.19 -1.31 -21.47
C VAL A 10 -20.95 -0.98 -22.32
N THR A 11 -19.93 -0.43 -21.71
CA THR A 11 -18.62 -0.25 -22.35
C THR A 11 -17.78 -1.48 -22.05
N ALA A 12 -17.29 -2.16 -23.09
CA ALA A 12 -16.34 -3.26 -22.92
C ALA A 12 -15.02 -2.68 -22.40
N VAL A 13 -14.61 -3.10 -21.20
CA VAL A 13 -13.32 -2.77 -20.61
C VAL A 13 -12.35 -3.91 -20.98
N SER A 14 -11.12 -3.58 -21.38
CA SER A 14 -10.10 -4.60 -21.63
C SER A 14 -9.75 -5.34 -20.33
N ASN A 15 -9.25 -6.59 -20.44
CA ASN A 15 -8.83 -7.34 -19.26
C ASN A 15 -7.75 -6.58 -18.45
N ASP A 16 -6.83 -5.90 -19.14
CA ASP A 16 -5.77 -5.12 -18.48
C ASP A 16 -6.33 -3.88 -17.80
N ASP A 17 -7.26 -3.17 -18.42
CA ASP A 17 -7.96 -2.04 -17.79
C ASP A 17 -8.80 -2.49 -16.60
N TYR A 18 -9.46 -3.65 -16.72
CA TYR A 18 -10.25 -4.21 -15.63
C TYR A 18 -9.37 -4.61 -14.43
N LEU A 19 -8.24 -5.26 -14.66
CA LEU A 19 -7.26 -5.61 -13.63
C LEU A 19 -6.64 -4.36 -12.99
N THR A 20 -6.32 -3.34 -13.77
CA THR A 20 -5.82 -2.06 -13.27
C THR A 20 -6.86 -1.34 -12.42
N LEU A 21 -8.13 -1.33 -12.83
CA LEU A 21 -9.23 -0.76 -12.03
C LEU A 21 -9.46 -1.51 -10.71
N ARG A 22 -9.33 -2.84 -10.69
CA ARG A 22 -9.48 -3.65 -9.48
C ARG A 22 -8.24 -3.66 -8.60
N ARG A 23 -7.06 -3.57 -9.18
CA ARG A 23 -5.75 -3.65 -8.51
C ARG A 23 -4.96 -2.35 -8.59
N GLY A 24 -5.62 -1.24 -8.90
CA GLY A 24 -4.97 0.08 -8.90
C GLY A 24 -4.44 0.41 -7.51
N ASP A 25 -3.14 0.21 -7.30
CA ASP A 25 -2.44 0.41 -6.05
C ASP A 25 -1.02 0.96 -6.31
N VAL A 26 -0.26 1.18 -5.27
CA VAL A 26 1.08 1.74 -5.35
C VAL A 26 2.04 0.93 -6.24
N LEU A 27 1.90 -0.39 -6.29
CA LEU A 27 2.77 -1.25 -7.12
C LEU A 27 2.39 -1.21 -8.61
N THR A 28 1.12 -0.99 -8.92
CA THR A 28 0.60 -1.04 -10.30
C THR A 28 0.49 0.35 -10.94
N THR A 29 0.15 1.38 -10.17
CA THR A 29 -0.09 2.74 -10.67
C THR A 29 0.87 3.78 -10.11
N GLY A 30 1.60 3.46 -9.05
CA GLY A 30 2.40 4.42 -8.29
C GLY A 30 1.59 5.30 -7.34
N ASN A 31 0.25 5.12 -7.27
CA ASN A 31 -0.65 5.86 -6.37
C ASN A 31 -1.29 4.92 -5.37
N LEU A 32 -1.78 5.46 -4.26
CA LEU A 32 -2.49 4.67 -3.26
C LEU A 32 -3.77 4.06 -3.84
N GLY A 33 -4.05 2.82 -3.47
CA GLY A 33 -5.27 2.12 -3.86
C GLY A 33 -6.52 2.67 -3.20
N THR A 34 -7.67 2.35 -3.76
CA THR A 34 -8.99 2.86 -3.32
C THR A 34 -9.24 2.61 -1.83
N SER A 35 -8.86 1.45 -1.30
CA SER A 35 -9.07 1.12 0.11
C SER A 35 -8.18 1.96 1.05
N SER A 36 -6.95 2.27 0.64
CA SER A 36 -6.08 3.16 1.41
C SER A 36 -6.55 4.60 1.34
N ILE A 37 -7.00 5.07 0.17
CA ILE A 37 -7.64 6.40 0.04
C ILE A 37 -8.86 6.51 0.97
N ALA A 38 -9.73 5.49 1.02
CA ALA A 38 -10.87 5.48 1.92
C ALA A 38 -10.44 5.54 3.40
N ALA A 39 -9.37 4.86 3.77
CA ALA A 39 -8.81 4.93 5.12
C ALA A 39 -8.27 6.34 5.45
N LEU A 40 -7.61 7.01 4.50
CA LEU A 40 -7.16 8.40 4.66
C LEU A 40 -8.33 9.36 4.89
N GLN A 41 -9.44 9.18 4.18
CA GLN A 41 -10.64 9.99 4.35
C GLN A 41 -11.22 9.89 5.76
N VAL A 42 -11.14 8.70 6.40
CA VAL A 42 -11.58 8.52 7.80
C VAL A 42 -10.80 9.41 8.76
N VAL A 43 -9.52 9.68 8.48
CA VAL A 43 -8.67 10.58 9.29
C VAL A 43 -8.63 12.01 8.74
N GLY A 44 -9.52 12.34 7.79
CA GLY A 44 -9.65 13.69 7.25
C GLY A 44 -8.51 14.12 6.32
N SER A 45 -7.85 13.17 5.66
CA SER A 45 -6.74 13.44 4.74
C SER A 45 -7.02 12.89 3.33
N ASP A 46 -6.22 13.33 2.37
CA ASP A 46 -6.07 12.75 1.05
C ASP A 46 -4.61 12.28 0.85
N GLU A 47 -4.33 11.65 -0.28
CA GLU A 47 -2.99 11.16 -0.59
C GLU A 47 -1.93 12.27 -0.53
N LYS A 48 -2.19 13.39 -1.18
CA LYS A 48 -1.25 14.52 -1.24
C LYS A 48 -1.02 15.14 0.14
N GLY A 49 -2.08 15.37 0.90
CA GLY A 49 -2.02 15.92 2.25
C GLY A 49 -1.31 14.99 3.22
N CYS A 50 -1.57 13.68 3.11
CA CYS A 50 -0.93 12.66 3.92
C CYS A 50 0.58 12.59 3.64
N LEU A 51 0.99 12.54 2.38
CA LEU A 51 2.41 12.49 2.02
C LEU A 51 3.16 13.77 2.40
N ALA A 52 2.50 14.93 2.33
CA ALA A 52 3.09 16.20 2.77
C ALA A 52 3.30 16.28 4.29
N GLN A 53 2.51 15.55 5.07
CA GLN A 53 2.58 15.49 6.54
C GLN A 53 2.62 14.03 7.02
N PHE A 54 3.54 13.27 6.46
CA PHE A 54 3.59 11.80 6.59
C PHE A 54 3.49 11.32 8.04
N LEU A 55 4.30 11.84 8.95
CA LEU A 55 4.30 11.39 10.35
C LEU A 55 2.96 11.67 11.07
N ALA A 56 2.36 12.83 10.81
CA ALA A 56 1.06 13.17 11.40
C ALA A 56 -0.05 12.27 10.85
N CYS A 57 -0.07 12.06 9.54
CA CYS A 57 -1.03 11.19 8.87
C CYS A 57 -0.91 9.73 9.34
N ARG A 58 0.30 9.20 9.39
CA ARG A 58 0.58 7.86 9.92
C ARG A 58 0.07 7.71 11.35
N ASN A 59 0.40 8.66 12.23
CA ASN A 59 -0.06 8.63 13.61
C ASN A 59 -1.59 8.68 13.72
N ALA A 60 -2.25 9.46 12.87
CA ALA A 60 -3.72 9.51 12.81
C ALA A 60 -4.32 8.14 12.39
N LEU A 61 -3.75 7.49 11.38
CA LEU A 61 -4.17 6.14 10.96
C LEU A 61 -3.95 5.10 12.07
N GLU A 62 -2.80 5.13 12.75
CA GLU A 62 -2.49 4.19 13.84
C GLU A 62 -3.46 4.31 15.02
N ASN A 63 -3.92 5.50 15.34
CA ASN A 63 -4.69 5.78 16.56
C ASN A 63 -6.20 5.97 16.34
N THR A 64 -6.69 6.02 15.10
CA THR A 64 -8.12 6.18 14.83
C THR A 64 -8.92 4.95 15.28
N THR A 65 -10.10 5.18 15.85
CA THR A 65 -11.09 4.13 16.14
C THR A 65 -12.06 3.91 14.98
N GLY A 66 -11.97 4.71 13.92
CA GLY A 66 -12.85 4.65 12.76
C GLY A 66 -12.49 3.57 11.74
N LEU A 67 -11.40 2.84 11.95
CA LEU A 67 -10.92 1.75 11.10
C LEU A 67 -10.81 0.45 11.90
N ASP A 68 -11.17 -0.67 11.27
CA ASP A 68 -10.79 -1.97 11.79
C ASP A 68 -9.29 -2.25 11.56
N ASP A 69 -8.76 -3.32 12.17
CA ASP A 69 -7.34 -3.65 12.08
C ASP A 69 -6.90 -3.98 10.66
N GLU A 70 -7.74 -4.65 9.87
CA GLU A 70 -7.39 -4.98 8.48
C GLU A 70 -7.33 -3.74 7.60
N GLN A 71 -8.28 -2.80 7.75
CA GLN A 71 -8.27 -1.53 7.04
C GLN A 71 -7.04 -0.70 7.41
N ARG A 72 -6.76 -0.60 8.70
CA ARG A 72 -5.62 0.16 9.24
C ARG A 72 -4.30 -0.40 8.76
N LEU A 73 -4.07 -1.69 8.94
CA LEU A 73 -2.79 -2.33 8.64
C LEU A 73 -2.51 -2.37 7.13
N SER A 74 -3.53 -2.61 6.29
CA SER A 74 -3.34 -2.58 4.84
C SER A 74 -3.03 -1.16 4.33
N ALA A 75 -3.71 -0.14 4.86
CA ALA A 75 -3.44 1.25 4.49
C ALA A 75 -2.04 1.71 4.93
N LEU A 76 -1.62 1.35 6.14
CA LEU A 76 -0.27 1.66 6.64
C LEU A 76 0.83 0.94 5.84
N ALA A 77 0.61 -0.32 5.46
CA ALA A 77 1.55 -1.05 4.61
C ALA A 77 1.75 -0.35 3.27
N GLU A 78 0.67 0.04 2.61
CA GLU A 78 0.73 0.72 1.32
C GLU A 78 1.30 2.14 1.44
N LEU A 79 0.94 2.89 2.49
CA LEU A 79 1.43 4.24 2.73
C LEU A 79 2.96 4.27 2.93
N TRP A 80 3.51 3.34 3.74
CA TRP A 80 4.95 3.22 3.91
C TRP A 80 5.67 2.79 2.63
N LEU A 81 5.04 1.92 1.84
CA LEU A 81 5.58 1.52 0.54
C LEU A 81 5.63 2.71 -0.43
N LYS A 82 4.58 3.51 -0.46
CA LYS A 82 4.52 4.76 -1.25
C LYS A 82 5.62 5.72 -0.84
N GLU A 83 5.81 5.95 0.46
CA GLU A 83 6.86 6.80 1.00
C GLU A 83 8.26 6.31 0.59
N ALA A 84 8.52 5.01 0.70
CA ALA A 84 9.78 4.41 0.27
C ALA A 84 10.05 4.58 -1.23
N GLN A 85 9.03 4.43 -2.06
CA GLN A 85 9.15 4.57 -3.52
C GLN A 85 9.35 6.03 -3.94
N ASP A 86 8.58 6.97 -3.40
CA ASP A 86 8.69 8.39 -3.70
C ASP A 86 10.02 8.97 -3.17
N GLY A 87 10.48 8.48 -2.03
CA GLY A 87 11.74 8.85 -1.42
C GLY A 87 13.00 8.34 -2.12
N ARG A 88 12.87 7.55 -3.20
CA ARG A 88 14.03 6.91 -3.87
C ARG A 88 15.16 7.87 -4.25
N ASN A 89 14.83 9.10 -4.60
CA ASN A 89 15.81 10.12 -4.99
C ASN A 89 16.07 11.18 -3.92
N SER A 90 15.32 11.22 -2.82
CA SER A 90 15.35 12.28 -1.81
C SER A 90 15.69 11.79 -0.41
N MET A 91 15.39 10.54 -0.09
CA MET A 91 15.66 9.95 1.22
C MET A 91 17.08 9.38 1.30
N ALA A 92 17.69 9.48 2.47
CA ALA A 92 18.91 8.72 2.75
C ALA A 92 18.64 7.21 2.56
N PRO A 93 19.62 6.44 2.04
CA PRO A 93 19.42 4.99 1.79
C PRO A 93 18.92 4.21 3.00
N GLN A 94 19.42 4.53 4.21
CA GLN A 94 18.97 3.89 5.44
C GLN A 94 17.49 4.17 5.72
N SER A 95 17.06 5.43 5.63
CA SER A 95 15.66 5.83 5.86
C SER A 95 14.70 5.15 4.88
N ARG A 96 15.13 4.97 3.64
CA ARG A 96 14.34 4.26 2.62
C ARG A 96 14.24 2.78 2.92
N THR A 97 15.33 2.13 3.33
CA THR A 97 15.33 0.74 3.79
C THR A 97 14.37 0.58 4.98
N ASP A 98 14.42 1.49 5.95
CA ASP A 98 13.53 1.47 7.11
C ASP A 98 12.06 1.63 6.69
N ALA A 99 11.76 2.48 5.70
CA ALA A 99 10.40 2.63 5.17
C ALA A 99 9.90 1.33 4.49
N TYR A 100 10.74 0.64 3.72
CA TYR A 100 10.39 -0.68 3.19
C TYR A 100 10.15 -1.72 4.30
N LEU A 101 10.98 -1.72 5.34
CA LEU A 101 10.80 -2.63 6.49
C LEU A 101 9.51 -2.31 7.26
N GLU A 102 9.14 -1.05 7.43
CA GLU A 102 7.87 -0.67 8.04
C GLU A 102 6.68 -1.12 7.20
N SER A 103 6.73 -0.94 5.87
CA SER A 103 5.71 -1.50 4.97
C SER A 103 5.57 -3.01 5.15
N ALA A 104 6.69 -3.75 5.14
CA ALA A 104 6.70 -5.18 5.34
C ALA A 104 6.13 -5.58 6.72
N ARG A 105 6.44 -4.84 7.78
CA ARG A 105 5.94 -5.08 9.13
C ARG A 105 4.42 -4.95 9.22
N TYR A 106 3.85 -3.90 8.66
CA TYR A 106 2.39 -3.72 8.62
C TYR A 106 1.70 -4.75 7.72
N ALA A 107 2.30 -5.07 6.58
CA ALA A 107 1.79 -6.12 5.70
C ALA A 107 1.80 -7.50 6.39
N TYR A 108 2.87 -7.84 7.10
CA TYR A 108 2.95 -9.06 7.91
C TYR A 108 1.86 -9.08 8.99
N ALA A 109 1.68 -7.98 9.71
CA ALA A 109 0.64 -7.88 10.75
C ALA A 109 -0.77 -8.07 10.15
N TYR A 110 -1.05 -7.47 8.99
CA TYR A 110 -2.29 -7.72 8.27
C TYR A 110 -2.49 -9.20 7.94
N LEU A 111 -1.45 -9.85 7.40
CA LEU A 111 -1.55 -11.24 6.93
C LEU A 111 -1.74 -12.24 8.07
N PHE A 112 -1.08 -12.03 9.21
CA PHE A 112 -0.92 -13.07 10.22
C PHE A 112 -1.38 -12.70 11.63
N LEU A 113 -1.62 -11.43 11.94
CA LEU A 113 -1.94 -10.95 13.29
C LEU A 113 -3.34 -10.35 13.43
N THR A 114 -4.14 -10.35 12.37
CA THR A 114 -5.55 -9.94 12.40
C THR A 114 -6.45 -11.10 12.82
N ALA A 115 -7.71 -10.79 13.14
CA ALA A 115 -8.67 -11.79 13.59
C ALA A 115 -8.99 -12.85 12.52
N ARG A 116 -8.93 -12.50 11.24
CA ARG A 116 -9.14 -13.43 10.14
C ARG A 116 -7.81 -13.96 9.60
N LEU A 117 -7.70 -15.30 9.52
CA LEU A 117 -6.53 -15.94 8.92
C LEU A 117 -6.48 -15.75 7.39
N PRO A 118 -5.30 -15.86 6.75
CA PRO A 118 -5.15 -15.69 5.30
C PRO A 118 -6.09 -16.57 4.47
N GLY A 119 -6.35 -17.82 4.87
CA GLY A 119 -7.27 -18.72 4.18
C GLY A 119 -8.73 -18.23 4.14
N GLN A 120 -9.16 -17.45 5.13
CA GLN A 120 -10.50 -16.86 5.20
C GLN A 120 -10.68 -15.68 4.25
N ARG A 121 -9.58 -15.11 3.75
CA ARG A 121 -9.55 -13.95 2.85
C ARG A 121 -8.94 -14.27 1.48
N ALA A 122 -8.77 -15.55 1.17
CA ALA A 122 -8.01 -16.00 -0.01
C ALA A 122 -8.52 -15.43 -1.35
N LEU A 123 -9.81 -15.07 -1.41
CA LEU A 123 -10.45 -14.50 -2.60
C LEU A 123 -10.55 -12.97 -2.57
N GLU A 124 -10.04 -12.31 -1.52
CA GLU A 124 -10.06 -10.86 -1.42
C GLU A 124 -8.85 -10.24 -2.15
N ASP A 125 -9.12 -9.29 -3.03
CA ASP A 125 -8.08 -8.57 -3.77
C ASP A 125 -7.09 -7.88 -2.82
N ARG A 126 -7.57 -7.33 -1.70
CA ARG A 126 -6.75 -6.70 -0.66
C ARG A 126 -5.69 -7.64 -0.10
N GLN A 127 -6.04 -8.90 0.17
CA GLN A 127 -5.05 -9.85 0.67
C GLN A 127 -3.93 -10.10 -0.34
N THR A 128 -4.26 -10.21 -1.61
CA THR A 128 -3.28 -10.37 -2.67
C THR A 128 -2.38 -9.13 -2.75
N GLN A 129 -2.96 -7.92 -2.73
CA GLN A 129 -2.21 -6.67 -2.72
C GLN A 129 -1.24 -6.59 -1.53
N VAL A 130 -1.72 -6.84 -0.31
CA VAL A 130 -0.88 -6.76 0.90
C VAL A 130 0.22 -7.81 0.91
N ARG A 131 -0.03 -9.01 0.38
CA ARG A 131 1.02 -10.02 0.19
C ARG A 131 2.08 -9.54 -0.80
N ASP A 132 1.66 -8.89 -1.87
CA ASP A 132 2.57 -8.33 -2.87
C ASP A 132 3.39 -7.17 -2.27
N TYR A 133 2.79 -6.32 -1.42
CA TYR A 133 3.51 -5.28 -0.65
C TYR A 133 4.58 -5.89 0.25
N TYR A 134 4.23 -6.94 1.00
CA TYR A 134 5.19 -7.65 1.84
C TYR A 134 6.38 -8.16 1.04
N ASN A 135 6.13 -8.92 -0.01
CA ASN A 135 7.18 -9.52 -0.82
C ASN A 135 8.07 -8.46 -1.48
N PHE A 136 7.47 -7.43 -2.07
CA PHE A 136 8.20 -6.35 -2.72
C PHE A 136 9.04 -5.56 -1.71
N SER A 137 8.47 -5.19 -0.58
CA SER A 137 9.17 -4.41 0.46
C SER A 137 10.35 -5.16 1.05
N VAL A 138 10.19 -6.44 1.37
CA VAL A 138 11.29 -7.29 1.85
C VAL A 138 12.39 -7.40 0.80
N GLN A 139 12.03 -7.64 -0.47
CA GLN A 139 13.00 -7.72 -1.56
C GLN A 139 13.78 -6.43 -1.73
N GLN A 140 13.10 -5.28 -1.72
CA GLN A 140 13.76 -3.98 -1.86
C GLN A 140 14.68 -3.68 -0.68
N ALA A 141 14.23 -3.91 0.55
CA ALA A 141 15.05 -3.72 1.75
C ALA A 141 16.32 -4.57 1.71
N LEU A 142 16.19 -5.85 1.34
CA LEU A 142 17.35 -6.76 1.20
C LEU A 142 18.29 -6.31 0.09
N THR A 143 17.77 -5.90 -1.07
CA THR A 143 18.58 -5.40 -2.18
C THR A 143 19.40 -4.18 -1.76
N GLU A 144 18.79 -3.21 -1.09
CA GLU A 144 19.49 -2.01 -0.62
C GLU A 144 20.55 -2.30 0.44
N VAL A 145 20.26 -3.24 1.35
CA VAL A 145 21.26 -3.70 2.32
C VAL A 145 22.43 -4.37 1.61
N PHE A 146 22.14 -5.28 0.68
CA PHE A 146 23.14 -5.99 -0.08
C PHE A 146 24.05 -5.04 -0.89
N GLU A 147 23.47 -4.07 -1.60
CA GLU A 147 24.22 -3.07 -2.37
C GLU A 147 25.14 -2.23 -1.48
N ARG A 148 24.70 -1.86 -0.28
CA ARG A 148 25.53 -1.13 0.68
C ARG A 148 26.73 -1.92 1.17
N TYR A 149 26.56 -3.22 1.41
CA TYR A 149 27.65 -4.06 1.91
C TYR A 149 28.62 -4.53 0.82
N HIS A 150 28.15 -4.70 -0.41
CA HIS A 150 29.00 -5.09 -1.54
C HIS A 150 29.62 -3.92 -2.30
N GLY A 151 29.11 -2.71 -2.12
CA GLY A 151 29.68 -1.49 -2.69
C GLY A 151 30.90 -0.94 -1.94
N HIS A 152 31.20 -1.46 -0.74
CA HIS A 152 32.36 -1.07 0.06
C HIS A 152 33.08 -2.37 0.51
N PRO A 153 34.27 -2.67 -0.04
CA PRO A 153 35.12 -3.69 0.55
C PRO A 153 35.44 -3.28 2.00
N PRO A 154 35.45 -4.21 2.96
CA PRO A 154 35.83 -3.89 4.33
C PRO A 154 37.22 -3.25 4.31
N SER A 155 37.32 -2.06 4.90
CA SER A 155 38.62 -1.42 5.12
C SER A 155 39.46 -2.30 6.01
N PRO A 156 40.76 -2.50 5.72
CA PRO A 156 41.65 -3.33 6.51
C PRO A 156 41.84 -2.79 7.91
#